data_964f76b1ad3e7fedc65fb9d17d1a08c7
#
_entry.id   964f76b1ad3e7fedc65fb9d17d1a08c7
#
_cell.length_a   1.000
_cell.length_b   1.000
_cell.length_c   1.000
_cell.angle_alpha   90.00
_cell.angle_beta   90.00
_cell.angle_gamma   90.00
#
_symmetry.space_group_name_H-M   'P 1'
#
loop_
_entity.id
_entity.type
_entity.pdbx_description
1 polymer ?
#
loop_
_entity_poly.entity_id
_entity_poly.type
_entity_poly.pdbx_seq_one_letter_code
_entity_poly.pdbx_strand_id
1 'polypeptide(L)' 'MSEEKRGKEGGGKLLYCSFCGKSQNEVRKLIAGPSVYVCDECVELCNDIIREELN' A
#
# COMPACT_ATOMS: atom_id res chain seq x y z
N MET A 1 -3.69 12.41 -2.71
CA MET A 1 -3.72 12.14 -3.14
C MET A 1 -4.33 11.52 -3.94
N SER A 2 -4.63 11.39 -4.37
CA SER A 2 -5.23 10.99 -5.21
C SER A 2 -5.15 9.78 -5.46
N GLU A 3 -5.05 9.14 -5.07
CA GLU A 3 -4.92 8.08 -5.30
C GLU A 3 -5.85 7.49 -5.75
N GLU A 4 -6.61 7.72 -5.76
CA GLU A 4 -7.56 7.19 -6.13
C GLU A 4 -7.52 6.73 -7.32
N LYS A 5 -7.27 7.04 -8.00
CA LYS A 5 -7.29 6.70 -9.12
C LYS A 5 -6.62 5.61 -9.24
N ARG A 6 -6.01 5.23 -8.81
CA ARG A 6 -5.33 4.31 -9.06
C ARG A 6 -5.88 3.24 -8.81
N GLY A 7 -6.40 3.09 -8.20
CA GLY A 7 -6.87 2.07 -7.91
C GLY A 7 -7.44 1.29 -8.86
N LYS A 8 -7.81 1.23 -9.48
CA LYS A 8 -8.42 0.51 -10.19
C LYS A 8 -7.87 -0.05 -11.08
N GLU A 9 -7.36 -0.17 -11.25
CA GLU A 9 -6.91 -0.59 -12.06
C GLU A 9 -7.06 -1.56 -12.47
N GLY A 10 -7.59 -1.92 -12.22
CA GLY A 10 -7.88 -2.91 -12.59
C GLY A 10 -7.44 -3.46 -13.64
N GLY A 11 -7.49 -3.30 -14.43
CA GLY A 11 -7.10 -3.79 -15.50
C GLY A 11 -6.63 -5.07 -15.49
N GLY A 12 -6.56 -5.81 -15.00
CA GLY A 12 -6.10 -7.10 -15.10
C GLY A 12 -4.73 -7.29 -14.62
N LYS A 13 -4.09 -6.25 -14.22
CA LYS A 13 -2.80 -6.41 -13.71
C LYS A 13 -2.87 -6.61 -12.24
N LEU A 14 -2.16 -7.55 -11.72
CA LEU A 14 -2.12 -7.81 -10.29
C LEU A 14 -0.97 -7.03 -9.68
N LEU A 15 -1.29 -6.24 -8.69
CA LEU A 15 -0.30 -5.43 -8.02
C LEU A 15 -0.05 -5.98 -6.64
N TYR A 16 1.15 -5.80 -6.15
CA TYR A 16 1.55 -6.34 -4.87
C TYR A 16 2.14 -5.27 -3.99
N CYS A 17 1.92 -5.42 -2.70
CA CYS A 17 2.54 -4.53 -1.74
C CYS A 17 4.05 -4.75 -1.78
N SER A 18 4.79 -3.67 -1.84
CA SER A 18 6.24 -3.77 -1.91
C SER A 18 6.85 -4.12 -0.57
N PHE A 19 6.07 -4.04 0.48
CA PHE A 19 6.55 -4.37 1.80
C PHE A 19 6.30 -5.82 2.18
N CYS A 20 5.07 -6.25 2.15
CA CYS A 20 4.74 -7.57 2.62
C CYS A 20 4.48 -8.58 1.51
N GLY A 21 4.29 -8.11 0.29
CA GLY A 21 4.11 -9.02 -0.83
C GLY A 21 2.70 -9.47 -1.07
N LYS A 22 1.75 -8.97 -0.32
CA LYS A 22 0.37 -9.37 -0.54
C LYS A 22 -0.19 -8.68 -1.76
N SER A 23 -1.09 -9.34 -2.46
CA SER A 23 -1.67 -8.76 -3.66
C SER A 23 -2.80 -7.81 -3.27
N GLN A 24 -3.21 -7.01 -4.24
CA GLN A 24 -4.28 -6.07 -4.03
C GLN A 24 -5.58 -6.77 -3.63
N ASN A 25 -5.72 -8.03 -3.96
CA ASN A 25 -6.91 -8.77 -3.60
C ASN A 25 -6.88 -9.25 -2.16
N GLU A 26 -5.71 -9.26 -1.56
CA GLU A 26 -5.57 -9.75 -0.20
C GLU A 26 -5.57 -8.62 0.82
N VAL A 27 -5.51 -7.40 0.37
CA VAL A 27 -5.51 -6.27 1.28
C VAL A 27 -6.72 -5.42 1.00
N ARG A 28 -7.04 -4.54 1.94
CA ARG A 28 -8.19 -3.68 1.74
C ARG A 28 -7.89 -2.57 0.78
N LYS A 29 -6.70 -2.08 0.81
CA LYS A 29 -6.33 -0.96 -0.01
C LYS A 29 -4.87 -1.04 -0.36
N LEU A 30 -4.56 -0.72 -1.59
CA LEU A 30 -3.17 -0.69 -2.03
C LEU A 30 -2.88 0.71 -2.51
N ILE A 31 -1.91 1.34 -1.90
CA ILE A 31 -1.59 2.73 -2.19
C ILE A 31 -0.36 2.77 -3.08
N ALA A 32 -0.48 3.52 -4.15
CA ALA A 32 0.60 3.60 -5.11
C ALA A 32 1.54 4.75 -4.80
N GLY A 33 2.81 4.47 -4.85
CA GLY A 33 3.81 5.50 -4.74
C GLY A 33 4.61 5.53 -6.02
N PRO A 34 5.71 6.23 -6.03
CA PRO A 34 6.55 6.27 -7.24
C PRO A 34 7.20 4.93 -7.44
N SER A 35 6.66 4.13 -8.28
CA SER A 35 7.20 2.81 -8.61
C SER A 35 7.04 1.77 -7.51
N VAL A 36 6.25 2.03 -6.51
CA VAL A 36 6.05 1.08 -5.44
C VAL A 36 4.62 1.12 -4.99
N TYR A 37 4.26 0.14 -4.16
CA TYR A 37 2.92 0.07 -3.61
C TYR A 37 3.03 -0.33 -2.15
N VAL A 38 2.09 0.11 -1.34
CA VAL A 38 2.06 -0.27 0.05
C VAL A 38 0.61 -0.52 0.44
N CYS A 39 0.36 -1.56 1.21
CA CYS A 39 -1.00 -1.91 1.58
C CYS A 39 -1.37 -1.21 2.89
N ASP A 40 -2.66 -1.27 3.20
CA ASP A 40 -3.15 -0.60 4.39
C ASP A 40 -2.52 -1.15 5.67
N GLU A 41 -2.26 -2.44 5.70
CA GLU A 41 -1.65 -3.02 6.88
C GLU A 41 -0.22 -2.54 7.06
N CYS A 42 0.50 -2.41 5.98
CA CYS A 42 1.87 -1.94 6.07
C CYS A 42 1.92 -0.46 6.41
N VAL A 43 0.92 0.29 5.99
CA VAL A 43 0.85 1.70 6.37
C VAL A 43 0.72 1.81 7.88
N GLU A 44 -0.10 0.98 8.49
CA GLU A 44 -0.25 1.01 9.93
C GLU A 44 1.02 0.60 10.62
N LEU A 45 1.67 -0.40 10.10
CA LEU A 45 2.93 -0.83 10.67
C LEU A 45 3.95 0.29 10.61
N CYS A 46 3.99 0.98 9.47
CA CYS A 46 4.91 2.08 9.31
C CYS A 46 4.60 3.21 10.28
N ASN A 47 3.33 3.47 10.49
CA ASN A 47 2.94 4.50 11.43
C ASN A 47 3.42 4.18 12.83
N ASP A 48 3.30 2.94 13.23
CA ASP A 48 3.74 2.53 14.55
C ASP A 48 5.24 2.73 14.69
N ILE A 49 5.98 2.35 13.66
CA ILE A 49 7.42 2.49 13.71
C ILE A 49 7.81 3.95 13.77
N ILE A 50 7.15 4.76 12.98
CA ILE A 50 7.45 6.18 12.97
C ILE A 50 7.20 6.79 14.33
N ARG A 51 6.09 6.41 14.96
CA ARG A 51 5.77 6.96 16.26
C ARG A 51 6.82 6.59 17.29
N GLU A 52 7.26 5.35 17.23
CA GLU A 52 8.27 4.93 18.19
C GLU A 52 9.58 5.64 17.96
N GLU A 53 9.93 5.84 16.72
CA GLU A 53 11.19 6.50 16.44
C GLU A 53 11.18 7.96 16.82
N LEU A 54 10.03 8.60 16.62
CA LEU A 54 9.95 10.02 16.90
C LEU A 54 9.77 10.32 18.37
N ASN A 55 9.38 9.36 19.13
CA ASN A 55 9.22 9.58 20.54
C ASN A 55 10.50 9.41 21.28
#